data_be34d629fbb9310340eaab9803a66beb
#
_entry.id   be34d629fbb9310340eaab9803a66beb
#
_cell.length_a   1.000
_cell.length_b   1.000
_cell.length_c   1.000
_cell.angle_alpha   90.00
_cell.angle_beta   90.00
_cell.angle_gamma   90.00
#
_symmetry.space_group_name_H-M   'P 1'
#
loop_
_entity.id
_entity.type
_entity.pdbx_description
1 polymer ?
#
loop_
_entity_poly.entity_id
_entity_poly.type
_entity_poly.pdbx_seq_one_letter_code
_entity_poly.pdbx_strand_id
1 'polypeptide(L)'
;MDALPIYEKLENRILNEIEDVRIKIQKTQISFYNRHLFSCVSFAKVRKAKERPDSYIVVTVGLKRRLDSPRIDIATEPYPNRWTHHILISDTEEIDDELMDWIREAAEFSAAKR
;
A
#
# COMPACT_ATOMS: atom_id res chain seq x y z
N MET A 1 -2.91 9.64 18.69
CA MET A 1 -3.69 8.48 18.25
C MET A 1 -2.78 7.49 17.52
N ASP A 2 -3.04 6.23 17.67
CA ASP A 2 -2.22 5.15 17.14
C ASP A 2 -2.67 4.76 15.72
N ALA A 3 -1.71 4.51 14.84
CA ALA A 3 -1.99 4.05 13.48
C ALA A 3 -2.27 2.55 13.40
N LEU A 4 -2.07 1.82 14.50
CA LEU A 4 -2.23 0.37 14.51
C LEU A 4 -3.62 -0.12 14.07
N PRO A 5 -4.74 0.47 14.52
CA PRO A 5 -6.05 0.02 14.06
C PRO A 5 -6.23 0.14 12.54
N ILE A 6 -5.62 1.15 11.94
CA ILE A 6 -5.65 1.36 10.49
C ILE A 6 -4.93 0.20 9.81
N TYR A 7 -3.73 -0.11 10.27
CA TYR A 7 -2.94 -1.22 9.73
C TYR A 7 -3.65 -2.56 9.91
N GLU A 8 -4.22 -2.80 11.09
CA GLU A 8 -4.89 -4.08 11.36
C GLU A 8 -6.05 -4.32 10.41
N LYS A 9 -6.84 -3.29 10.11
CA LYS A 9 -7.93 -3.42 9.16
C LYS A 9 -7.39 -3.76 7.76
N LEU A 10 -6.32 -3.09 7.34
CA LEU A 10 -5.70 -3.34 6.05
C LEU A 10 -5.19 -4.78 5.95
N GLU A 11 -4.45 -5.24 6.97
CA GLU A 11 -3.92 -6.59 7.01
C GLU A 11 -5.04 -7.62 6.91
N ASN A 12 -6.10 -7.44 7.68
CA ASN A 12 -7.24 -8.36 7.65
C ASN A 12 -7.85 -8.45 6.26
N ARG A 13 -8.03 -7.31 5.59
CA ARG A 13 -8.61 -7.32 4.24
C ARG A 13 -7.68 -7.98 3.23
N ILE A 14 -6.38 -7.69 3.32
CA ILE A 14 -5.42 -8.31 2.40
C ILE A 14 -5.42 -9.83 2.57
N LEU A 15 -5.34 -10.30 3.80
CA LEU A 15 -5.29 -11.74 4.06
C LEU A 15 -6.59 -12.47 3.72
N ASN A 16 -7.73 -11.77 3.79
CA ASN A 16 -9.02 -12.36 3.45
C ASN A 16 -9.36 -12.30 1.96
N GLU A 17 -8.83 -11.33 1.24
CA GLU A 17 -9.22 -11.07 -0.15
C GLU A 17 -8.18 -11.48 -1.19
N ILE A 18 -6.94 -11.72 -0.77
CA ILE A 18 -5.84 -12.07 -1.68
C ILE A 18 -5.21 -13.38 -1.23
N GLU A 19 -5.02 -14.31 -2.17
CA GLU A 19 -4.47 -15.63 -1.88
C GLU A 19 -2.94 -15.61 -1.82
N ASP A 20 -2.37 -16.57 -1.09
CA ASP A 20 -0.93 -16.86 -1.04
C ASP A 20 -0.07 -15.68 -0.60
N VAL A 21 -0.62 -14.86 0.30
CA VAL A 21 0.10 -13.68 0.81
C VAL A 21 1.08 -14.10 1.90
N ARG A 22 2.32 -13.64 1.78
CA ARG A 22 3.33 -13.76 2.83
C ARG A 22 3.65 -12.36 3.33
N ILE A 23 3.87 -12.24 4.63
CA ILE A 23 4.15 -10.97 5.28
C ILE A 23 5.57 -10.98 5.81
N LYS A 24 6.31 -9.91 5.54
CA LYS A 24 7.64 -9.71 6.10
C LYS A 24 7.64 -8.42 6.90
N ILE A 25 7.91 -8.56 8.20
CA ILE A 25 7.95 -7.41 9.11
C ILE A 25 9.37 -6.90 9.22
N GLN A 26 9.54 -5.62 8.93
CA GLN A 26 10.82 -4.93 9.04
C GLN A 26 10.69 -3.77 10.03
N LYS A 27 11.80 -3.14 10.37
CA LYS A 27 11.83 -2.11 11.41
C LYS A 27 10.85 -0.95 11.16
N THR A 28 10.74 -0.48 9.92
CA THR A 28 9.94 0.68 9.58
C THR A 28 8.83 0.40 8.57
N GLN A 29 8.73 -0.85 8.11
CA GLN A 29 7.69 -1.19 7.15
C GLN A 29 7.30 -2.66 7.24
N ILE A 30 6.12 -2.97 6.73
CA ILE A 30 5.60 -4.33 6.65
C ILE A 30 5.31 -4.58 5.17
N SER A 31 5.88 -5.65 4.64
CA SER A 31 5.82 -5.96 3.21
C SER A 31 4.93 -7.16 2.94
N PHE A 32 4.16 -7.09 1.87
CA PHE A 32 3.27 -8.15 1.44
C PHE A 32 3.76 -8.71 0.11
N TYR A 33 3.94 -10.02 0.10
CA TYR A 33 4.47 -10.77 -1.05
C TYR A 33 3.49 -11.85 -1.48
N ASN A 34 3.44 -12.09 -2.78
CA ASN A 34 3.00 -13.37 -3.30
C ASN A 34 4.22 -13.94 -4.05
N ARG A 35 4.25 -13.93 -5.36
CA ARG A 35 5.46 -14.33 -6.11
C ARG A 35 6.58 -13.29 -5.93
N HIS A 36 6.19 -12.02 -5.89
CA HIS A 36 7.09 -10.89 -5.66
C HIS A 36 6.44 -9.95 -4.65
N LEU A 37 7.15 -8.92 -4.26
CA LEU A 37 6.60 -7.85 -3.46
C LEU A 37 5.51 -7.11 -4.25
N PHE A 38 4.29 -7.01 -3.72
CA PHE A 38 3.22 -6.30 -4.41
C PHE A 38 2.73 -5.07 -3.64
N SER A 39 2.92 -5.03 -2.34
CA SER A 39 2.51 -3.88 -1.54
C SER A 39 3.32 -3.82 -0.27
N CYS A 40 3.44 -2.64 0.30
CA CYS A 40 4.00 -2.51 1.63
C CYS A 40 3.32 -1.37 2.37
N VAL A 41 3.45 -1.40 3.70
CA VAL A 41 2.94 -0.38 4.59
C VAL A 41 4.12 0.22 5.31
N SER A 42 4.25 1.53 5.26
CA SER A 42 5.30 2.25 5.95
C SER A 42 4.72 3.13 7.03
N PHE A 43 5.42 3.20 8.14
CA PHE A 43 5.10 4.12 9.23
C PHE A 43 6.05 5.34 9.20
N ALA A 44 6.94 5.39 8.20
CA ALA A 44 7.87 6.49 8.04
C ALA A 44 7.15 7.76 7.56
N LYS A 45 7.66 8.90 8.00
CA LYS A 45 7.08 10.19 7.64
C LYS A 45 7.45 10.56 6.21
N VAL A 46 6.45 10.85 5.38
CA VAL A 46 6.66 11.26 3.98
C VAL A 46 6.33 12.72 3.73
N ARG A 47 5.69 13.38 4.71
CA ARG A 47 5.34 14.80 4.62
C ARG A 47 5.86 15.54 5.85
N LYS A 48 5.95 16.87 5.73
CA LYS A 48 6.29 17.71 6.87
C LYS A 48 5.18 17.58 7.94
N ALA A 49 5.56 17.79 9.20
CA ALA A 49 4.63 17.62 10.32
C ALA A 49 3.33 18.41 10.16
N LYS A 50 3.41 19.62 9.60
CA LYS A 50 2.23 20.47 9.40
C LYS A 50 1.31 20.02 8.27
N GLU A 51 1.78 19.11 7.42
CA GLU A 51 1.05 18.66 6.24
C GLU A 51 0.49 17.25 6.39
N ARG A 52 0.72 16.61 7.53
CA ARG A 52 0.29 15.22 7.74
C ARG A 52 -0.69 15.14 8.92
N PRO A 53 -1.59 14.13 8.90
CA PRO A 53 -2.47 13.89 10.07
C PRO A 53 -1.65 13.38 11.25
N ASP A 54 -2.28 13.37 12.42
CA ASP A 54 -1.63 12.92 13.66
C ASP A 54 -1.22 11.46 13.61
N SER A 55 -2.05 10.62 12.99
CA SER A 55 -1.76 9.19 12.83
C SER A 55 -2.09 8.77 11.41
N TYR A 56 -1.16 8.09 10.78
CA TYR A 56 -1.37 7.61 9.42
C TYR A 56 -0.39 6.49 9.08
N ILE A 57 -0.73 5.76 8.02
CA ILE A 57 0.18 4.82 7.39
C ILE A 57 0.32 5.21 5.92
N VAL A 58 1.43 4.81 5.31
CA VAL A 58 1.63 4.99 3.88
C VAL A 58 1.55 3.61 3.23
N VAL A 59 0.58 3.43 2.35
CA VAL A 59 0.41 2.20 1.60
C VAL A 59 1.08 2.38 0.24
N THR A 60 1.99 1.47 -0.09
CA THR A 60 2.69 1.50 -1.37
C THR A 60 2.21 0.34 -2.23
N VAL A 61 1.86 0.62 -3.48
CA VAL A 61 1.47 -0.41 -4.45
C VAL A 61 2.26 -0.25 -5.73
N GLY A 62 2.69 -1.39 -6.29
CA GLY A 62 3.41 -1.42 -7.57
C GLY A 62 2.49 -1.89 -8.68
N LEU A 63 2.31 -1.07 -9.71
CA LEU A 63 1.43 -1.36 -10.82
C LEU A 63 2.15 -1.20 -12.16
N LYS A 64 1.55 -1.77 -13.18
CA LYS A 64 2.04 -1.66 -14.55
C LYS A 64 1.72 -0.29 -15.16
N ARG A 65 0.75 0.42 -14.59
CA ARG A 65 0.24 1.70 -15.08
C ARG A 65 0.21 2.73 -13.95
N ARG A 66 0.15 3.99 -14.34
CA ARG A 66 -0.02 5.08 -13.38
C ARG A 66 -1.50 5.23 -13.03
N LEU A 67 -1.78 5.28 -11.73
CA LEU A 67 -3.13 5.59 -11.25
C LEU A 67 -3.35 7.11 -11.30
N ASP A 68 -4.53 7.49 -11.74
CA ASP A 68 -4.94 8.89 -11.81
C ASP A 68 -6.04 9.13 -10.78
N SER A 69 -5.64 9.50 -9.58
CA SER A 69 -6.57 9.71 -8.47
C SER A 69 -5.98 10.71 -7.49
N PRO A 70 -6.82 11.60 -6.91
CA PRO A 70 -6.35 12.54 -5.89
C PRO A 70 -5.89 11.84 -4.61
N ARG A 71 -6.20 10.57 -4.43
CA ARG A 71 -5.75 9.79 -3.28
C ARG A 71 -4.27 9.42 -3.37
N ILE A 72 -3.69 9.48 -4.56
CA ILE A 72 -2.28 9.15 -4.77
C ILE A 72 -1.44 10.35 -4.31
N ASP A 73 -0.65 10.13 -3.27
CA ASP A 73 0.22 11.18 -2.74
C ASP A 73 1.43 11.39 -3.64
N ILE A 74 2.10 10.28 -3.97
CA ILE A 74 3.27 10.31 -4.84
C ILE A 74 3.19 9.11 -5.78
N ALA A 75 3.50 9.34 -7.07
CA ALA A 75 3.62 8.28 -8.05
C ALA A 75 4.94 8.45 -8.80
N THR A 76 5.72 7.38 -8.89
CA THR A 76 7.00 7.40 -9.59
C THR A 76 7.11 6.18 -10.51
N GLU A 77 7.90 6.32 -11.57
CA GLU A 77 8.17 5.23 -12.50
C GLU A 77 9.66 4.92 -12.50
N PRO A 78 10.14 4.10 -11.53
CA PRO A 78 11.56 3.76 -11.46
C PRO A 78 12.06 2.95 -12.65
N TYR A 79 11.16 2.19 -13.30
CA TYR A 79 11.47 1.43 -14.52
C TYR A 79 10.29 1.55 -15.47
N PRO A 80 10.50 1.42 -16.79
CA PRO A 80 9.40 1.47 -17.76
C PRO A 80 8.29 0.47 -17.42
N ASN A 81 7.05 0.97 -17.39
CA ASN A 81 5.84 0.20 -17.05
C ASN A 81 5.87 -0.38 -15.65
N ARG A 82 6.60 0.25 -14.73
CA ARG A 82 6.67 -0.14 -13.33
C ARG A 82 6.42 1.11 -12.49
N TRP A 83 5.17 1.31 -12.09
CA TRP A 83 4.76 2.49 -11.34
C TRP A 83 4.61 2.17 -9.87
N THR A 84 5.24 2.98 -9.03
CA THR A 84 5.13 2.87 -7.58
C THR A 84 4.27 4.03 -7.08
N HIS A 85 3.23 3.69 -6.33
CA HIS A 85 2.27 4.66 -5.81
C HIS A 85 2.30 4.66 -4.29
N HIS A 86 2.32 5.84 -3.69
CA HIS A 86 2.21 6.01 -2.24
C HIS A 86 0.88 6.66 -1.91
N ILE A 87 0.12 6.03 -1.03
CA ILE A 87 -1.21 6.49 -0.64
C ILE A 87 -1.20 6.69 0.87
N LEU A 88 -1.53 7.91 1.31
CA LEU A 88 -1.59 8.23 2.74
C LEU A 88 -2.96 7.83 3.27
N ILE A 89 -2.98 6.99 4.31
CA ILE A 89 -4.22 6.49 4.93
C ILE A 89 -4.22 6.93 6.38
N SER A 90 -5.19 7.74 6.76
CA SER A 90 -5.29 8.28 8.13
C SER A 90 -6.56 7.84 8.88
N ASP A 91 -7.43 7.09 8.22
CA ASP A 91 -8.69 6.64 8.81
C ASP A 91 -9.01 5.24 8.32
N THR A 92 -9.61 4.42 9.19
CA THR A 92 -10.01 3.06 8.82
C THR A 92 -11.01 3.03 7.67
N GLU A 93 -11.82 4.08 7.52
CA GLU A 93 -12.79 4.17 6.44
C GLU A 93 -12.14 4.33 5.07
N GLU A 94 -10.89 4.77 5.03
CA GLU A 94 -10.14 4.88 3.79
C GLU A 94 -9.61 3.52 3.29
N ILE A 95 -9.69 2.48 4.13
CA ILE A 95 -9.43 1.11 3.71
C ILE A 95 -10.71 0.59 3.05
N ASP A 96 -10.96 1.06 1.85
CA ASP A 96 -12.21 0.82 1.11
C ASP A 96 -11.98 -0.07 -0.09
N ASP A 97 -13.06 -0.32 -0.84
CA ASP A 97 -13.01 -1.22 -1.99
C ASP A 97 -12.10 -0.68 -3.10
N GLU A 98 -12.04 0.63 -3.30
CA GLU A 98 -11.14 1.22 -4.29
C GLU A 98 -9.69 0.92 -3.96
N LEU A 99 -9.29 1.13 -2.71
CA LEU A 99 -7.93 0.81 -2.27
C LEU A 99 -7.63 -0.67 -2.45
N MET A 100 -8.58 -1.53 -2.06
CA MET A 100 -8.40 -2.97 -2.20
C MET A 100 -8.32 -3.41 -3.66
N ASP A 101 -9.05 -2.74 -4.56
CA ASP A 101 -8.93 -3.02 -6.00
C ASP A 101 -7.51 -2.75 -6.50
N TRP A 102 -6.92 -1.65 -6.07
CA TRP A 102 -5.54 -1.32 -6.43
C TRP A 102 -4.55 -2.35 -5.87
N ILE A 103 -4.74 -2.78 -4.63
CA ILE A 103 -3.88 -3.78 -4.00
C ILE A 103 -4.03 -5.13 -4.71
N ARG A 104 -5.25 -5.53 -5.06
CA ARG A 104 -5.48 -6.77 -5.82
C ARG A 104 -4.83 -6.69 -7.20
N GLU A 105 -4.93 -5.55 -7.88
CA GLU A 105 -4.27 -5.35 -9.17
C GLU A 105 -2.75 -5.50 -9.01
N ALA A 106 -2.19 -4.94 -7.95
CA ALA A 106 -0.76 -5.07 -7.66
C ALA A 106 -0.36 -6.52 -7.40
N ALA A 107 -1.20 -7.26 -6.66
CA ALA A 107 -0.94 -8.67 -6.39
C ALA A 107 -1.00 -9.50 -7.67
N GLU A 108 -1.96 -9.23 -8.56
CA GLU A 108 -2.06 -9.90 -9.84
C GLU A 108 -0.86 -9.62 -10.73
N PHE A 109 -0.43 -8.35 -10.76
CA PHE A 109 0.75 -7.96 -11.52
C PHE A 109 2.00 -8.67 -11.01
N SER A 110 2.16 -8.74 -9.68
CA SER A 110 3.27 -9.45 -9.06
C SER A 110 3.26 -10.94 -9.40
N ALA A 111 2.09 -11.57 -9.34
CA ALA A 111 1.96 -13.00 -9.63
C ALA A 111 2.28 -13.33 -11.09
N ALA A 112 2.04 -12.38 -12.00
CA ALA A 112 2.29 -12.57 -13.43
C ALA A 112 3.75 -12.31 -13.83
N LYS A 113 4.53 -11.65 -13.00
CA LYS A 113 5.95 -11.38 -13.28
C LYS A 113 6.79 -12.65 -13.18
N ARG A 114 7.86 -12.67 -13.91
CA ARG A 114 8.86 -13.74 -13.83
C ARG A 114 9.99 -13.39 -12.87
#